data_0645d2e1bfa6b3f6339ce74845c36d03
#
_entry.id   0645d2e1bfa6b3f6339ce74845c36d03
#
_cell.length_a   1.000
_cell.length_b   1.000
_cell.length_c   1.000
_cell.angle_alpha   90.00
_cell.angle_beta   90.00
_cell.angle_gamma   90.00
#
_symmetry.space_group_name_H-M   'P 1'
#
loop_
_entity.id
_entity.type
_entity.pdbx_description
1 polymer ?
#
loop_
_entity_poly.entity_id
_entity_poly.type
_entity_poly.pdbx_seq_one_letter_code
_entity_poly.pdbx_strand_id
1 'polypeptide(L)'
;MAEKPSMTFSLLGSAAPVLAPRRMPTRARTVIERSDNAAVYKTPAAPHESPLKKFSCIPNDMPVILGPRRFPAIVCPPPNTSTSIALSTSIGFHQLPAKQYVNAVHKLRPDIAIGMADMVLGSPPGNKRREKMVDRTHAFTRDALEQLYGDALTRNAKSKTAFFAPVLPLDNAQQSLYLEDLESEFRWDISGLALYEAASLEHIPASLGDLPRLLLSDPSTPHHILREISLGADLLTTPVLGASSDAGIALDFKFPAPVAQDDDKKPQPLGYDMWSVENATAVSSLAEGCVCFACRKHHRAYFHHLLAAKEMTAWALLQIHNYHVFDLFFAGIRESIQNGTFEQDIEAFARFYAPEMPESSGQGPRLRGYQLPAPAAHAPRRAPKVYGRLEEVMVSSSAVTPDTDASGLEEHGFAQKA
;
A
#
# COMPACT_ATOMS: atom_id res chain seq x y z
N MET A 1 -36.16 6.10 4.55
CA MET A 1 -35.05 5.26 4.09
C MET A 1 -34.06 6.18 3.41
N ALA A 2 -32.90 6.45 4.02
CA ALA A 2 -31.88 7.28 3.42
C ALA A 2 -31.09 6.41 2.42
N GLU A 3 -30.93 6.87 1.19
CA GLU A 3 -30.10 6.20 0.19
C GLU A 3 -28.69 6.01 0.75
N LYS A 4 -28.22 4.75 0.73
CA LYS A 4 -26.80 4.42 0.93
C LYS A 4 -25.98 5.23 -0.07
N PRO A 5 -24.79 5.71 0.29
CA PRO A 5 -23.83 6.14 -0.71
C PRO A 5 -23.53 4.92 -1.60
N SER A 6 -24.19 4.84 -2.76
CA SER A 6 -24.00 3.75 -3.69
C SER A 6 -22.69 3.95 -4.45
N MET A 7 -21.59 3.45 -3.91
CA MET A 7 -20.53 2.98 -4.78
C MET A 7 -21.05 1.67 -5.37
N THR A 8 -21.46 1.70 -6.62
CA THR A 8 -21.81 0.49 -7.37
C THR A 8 -20.50 -0.22 -7.72
N PHE A 9 -20.12 -1.18 -6.87
CA PHE A 9 -19.15 -2.17 -7.28
C PHE A 9 -19.91 -3.15 -8.17
N SER A 10 -19.61 -3.18 -9.47
CA SER A 10 -20.15 -4.20 -10.35
C SER A 10 -19.45 -5.51 -10.05
N LEU A 11 -20.12 -6.36 -9.29
CA LEU A 11 -19.71 -7.75 -9.05
C LEU A 11 -19.85 -8.54 -10.36
N LEU A 12 -18.76 -9.03 -10.91
CA LEU A 12 -18.76 -9.97 -12.02
C LEU A 12 -18.56 -11.38 -11.46
N GLY A 13 -19.66 -12.11 -11.29
CA GLY A 13 -19.62 -13.51 -10.79
C GLY A 13 -19.28 -13.62 -9.30
N SER A 14 -18.77 -14.78 -8.88
CA SER A 14 -18.35 -15.03 -7.48
C SER A 14 -17.00 -14.39 -7.12
N ALA A 15 -16.29 -13.80 -8.10
CA ALA A 15 -15.09 -13.01 -7.88
C ALA A 15 -15.37 -11.56 -8.26
N ALA A 16 -15.18 -10.67 -7.33
CA ALA A 16 -15.50 -9.25 -7.49
C ALA A 16 -14.44 -8.49 -8.31
N PRO A 17 -14.76 -7.32 -8.88
CA PRO A 17 -13.85 -6.57 -9.70
C PRO A 17 -12.64 -6.08 -8.91
N VAL A 18 -11.46 -6.42 -9.37
CA VAL A 18 -10.20 -5.86 -8.90
C VAL A 18 -10.09 -4.43 -9.45
N LEU A 19 -10.15 -3.44 -8.57
CA LEU A 19 -9.89 -2.06 -8.92
C LEU A 19 -8.38 -1.81 -8.86
N ALA A 20 -7.70 -1.93 -10.00
CA ALA A 20 -6.33 -1.45 -10.11
C ALA A 20 -6.35 0.08 -9.98
N PRO A 21 -5.56 0.67 -9.07
CA PRO A 21 -5.46 2.12 -8.98
C PRO A 21 -4.86 2.66 -10.28
N ARG A 22 -5.67 3.33 -11.10
CA ARG A 22 -5.16 4.10 -12.22
C ARG A 22 -4.37 5.28 -11.64
N ARG A 23 -3.03 5.22 -11.71
CA ARG A 23 -2.13 6.34 -11.44
C ARG A 23 -2.13 6.88 -9.99
N MET A 24 -1.75 6.10 -9.01
CA MET A 24 -1.35 6.66 -7.72
C MET A 24 0.16 6.55 -7.54
N PRO A 25 0.88 7.64 -7.21
CA PRO A 25 2.21 7.48 -6.66
C PRO A 25 2.07 6.73 -5.34
N THR A 26 2.72 5.59 -5.23
CA THR A 26 2.70 4.66 -4.08
C THR A 26 3.28 5.25 -2.77
N ARG A 27 3.43 6.56 -2.69
CA ARG A 27 3.86 7.23 -1.47
C ARG A 27 2.64 7.56 -0.63
N ALA A 28 2.31 6.66 0.31
CA ALA A 28 1.38 6.96 1.38
C ALA A 28 1.86 8.25 2.09
N ARG A 29 1.16 9.37 1.86
CA ARG A 29 1.39 10.60 2.60
C ARG A 29 0.55 10.55 3.87
N THR A 30 1.17 10.83 5.01
CA THR A 30 0.42 11.07 6.24
C THR A 30 -0.29 12.41 6.07
N VAL A 31 -1.59 12.37 5.80
CA VAL A 31 -2.43 13.55 5.58
C VAL A 31 -2.94 14.10 6.92
N ILE A 32 -3.00 13.25 7.94
CA ILE A 32 -3.50 13.62 9.28
C ILE A 32 -2.35 14.25 10.06
N GLU A 33 -2.19 15.54 9.93
CA GLU A 33 -1.25 16.33 10.73
C GLU A 33 -1.86 16.72 12.08
N ARG A 34 -0.97 17.08 13.05
CA ARG A 34 -1.32 17.42 14.43
C ARG A 34 -2.25 18.63 14.57
N SER A 35 -2.40 19.47 13.57
CA SER A 35 -3.22 20.67 13.66
C SER A 35 -4.25 20.76 12.55
N ASP A 36 -5.44 21.23 12.89
CA ASP A 36 -6.49 21.64 11.95
C ASP A 36 -6.03 22.75 10.97
N ASN A 37 -4.79 23.21 11.09
CA ASN A 37 -4.17 24.25 10.29
C ASN A 37 -3.45 23.74 9.05
N ALA A 38 -3.36 22.42 8.83
CA ALA A 38 -2.76 21.88 7.63
C ALA A 38 -3.47 22.38 6.37
N ALA A 39 -2.69 22.65 5.32
CA ALA A 39 -3.20 23.23 4.07
C ALA A 39 -4.32 22.41 3.43
N VAL A 40 -4.28 21.07 3.56
CA VAL A 40 -5.32 20.19 3.04
C VAL A 40 -6.71 20.47 3.63
N TYR A 41 -6.78 20.81 4.95
CA TYR A 41 -8.04 21.14 5.61
C TYR A 41 -8.57 22.53 5.27
N LYS A 42 -7.71 23.40 4.75
CA LYS A 42 -8.05 24.77 4.32
C LYS A 42 -8.38 24.85 2.84
N THR A 43 -8.27 23.73 2.11
CA THR A 43 -8.55 23.72 0.68
C THR A 43 -10.03 23.97 0.42
N PRO A 44 -10.39 25.06 -0.28
CA PRO A 44 -11.79 25.34 -0.60
C PRO A 44 -12.36 24.25 -1.50
N ALA A 45 -13.48 23.64 -1.10
CA ALA A 45 -14.17 22.63 -1.88
C ALA A 45 -15.68 22.78 -1.69
N ALA A 46 -16.44 22.57 -2.78
CA ALA A 46 -17.90 22.56 -2.70
C ALA A 46 -18.40 21.41 -1.81
N PRO A 47 -19.64 21.44 -1.33
CA PRO A 47 -20.17 20.39 -0.45
C PRO A 47 -20.09 18.97 -1.01
N HIS A 48 -20.10 18.83 -2.33
CA HIS A 48 -20.00 17.54 -3.04
C HIS A 48 -18.58 17.18 -3.50
N GLU A 49 -17.61 18.08 -3.34
CA GLU A 49 -16.20 17.85 -3.73
C GLU A 49 -15.39 17.34 -2.55
N SER A 50 -14.35 16.54 -2.82
CA SER A 50 -13.36 16.11 -1.84
C SER A 50 -12.23 17.14 -1.74
N PRO A 51 -12.04 17.81 -0.58
CA PRO A 51 -10.88 18.67 -0.37
C PRO A 51 -9.56 17.93 -0.54
N LEU A 52 -9.52 16.63 -0.18
CA LEU A 52 -8.35 15.78 -0.35
C LEU A 52 -7.98 15.59 -1.82
N LYS A 53 -8.94 15.25 -2.68
CA LYS A 53 -8.71 15.13 -4.13
C LYS A 53 -8.23 16.46 -4.73
N LYS A 54 -8.89 17.53 -4.37
CA LYS A 54 -8.57 18.87 -4.87
C LYS A 54 -7.16 19.33 -4.46
N PHE A 55 -6.80 19.13 -3.19
CA PHE A 55 -5.46 19.44 -2.68
C PHE A 55 -4.37 18.62 -3.34
N SER A 56 -4.65 17.34 -3.59
CA SER A 56 -3.70 16.40 -4.18
C SER A 56 -3.73 16.37 -5.71
N CYS A 57 -4.58 17.18 -6.35
CA CYS A 57 -4.81 17.20 -7.80
C CYS A 57 -5.19 15.81 -8.35
N ILE A 58 -5.94 15.02 -7.57
CA ILE A 58 -6.42 13.71 -7.98
C ILE A 58 -7.70 13.90 -8.80
N PRO A 59 -7.80 13.29 -10.01
CA PRO A 59 -9.01 13.33 -10.82
C PRO A 59 -10.24 12.79 -10.06
N ASN A 60 -11.42 13.35 -10.34
CA ASN A 60 -12.65 12.98 -9.61
C ASN A 60 -13.11 11.54 -9.86
N ASP A 61 -12.79 10.99 -11.03
CA ASP A 61 -13.08 9.60 -11.43
C ASP A 61 -12.18 8.57 -10.74
N MET A 62 -11.16 9.04 -10.01
CA MET A 62 -10.22 8.17 -9.30
C MET A 62 -10.63 8.03 -7.83
N PRO A 63 -10.98 6.83 -7.34
CA PRO A 63 -11.33 6.62 -5.94
C PRO A 63 -10.12 6.84 -5.02
N VAL A 64 -10.36 7.51 -3.90
CA VAL A 64 -9.35 7.75 -2.86
C VAL A 64 -9.74 7.01 -1.59
N ILE A 65 -8.85 6.14 -1.13
CA ILE A 65 -9.00 5.38 0.10
C ILE A 65 -8.16 6.06 1.20
N LEU A 66 -8.81 6.41 2.31
CA LEU A 66 -8.15 6.93 3.50
C LEU A 66 -8.09 5.86 4.58
N GLY A 67 -6.90 5.43 4.94
CA GLY A 67 -6.66 4.52 6.05
C GLY A 67 -5.98 5.22 7.23
N PRO A 68 -6.17 4.70 8.47
CA PRO A 68 -5.52 5.26 9.64
C PRO A 68 -4.02 4.94 9.71
N ARG A 69 -3.55 3.97 8.92
CA ARG A 69 -2.14 3.53 8.86
C ARG A 69 -1.64 3.48 7.43
N ARG A 70 -0.33 3.68 7.28
CA ARG A 70 0.35 3.45 5.99
C ARG A 70 0.46 1.95 5.68
N PHE A 71 0.60 1.62 4.41
CA PHE A 71 0.95 0.29 3.96
C PHE A 71 2.25 0.33 3.13
N PRO A 72 3.12 -0.65 3.29
CA PRO A 72 3.13 -1.68 4.34
C PRO A 72 3.15 -1.07 5.75
N ALA A 73 2.56 -1.80 6.71
CA ALA A 73 2.48 -1.32 8.09
C ALA A 73 3.85 -1.31 8.77
N ILE A 74 4.11 -0.31 9.61
CA ILE A 74 5.35 -0.19 10.39
C ILE A 74 5.07 -0.50 11.86
N VAL A 75 5.94 -1.31 12.46
CA VAL A 75 5.92 -1.59 13.90
C VAL A 75 6.14 -0.30 14.67
N CYS A 76 5.21 0.04 15.55
CA CYS A 76 5.27 1.23 16.41
C CYS A 76 5.54 0.80 17.85
N PRO A 77 6.65 1.26 18.47
CA PRO A 77 6.97 0.95 19.86
C PRO A 77 5.91 1.40 20.89
N PRO A 78 5.28 2.59 20.73
CA PRO A 78 4.19 2.98 21.63
C PRO A 78 2.98 2.05 21.47
N PRO A 79 2.36 1.60 22.59
CA PRO A 79 1.18 0.74 22.52
C PRO A 79 -0.07 1.52 22.08
N ASN A 80 -1.01 0.84 21.45
CA ASN A 80 -2.35 1.36 21.23
C ASN A 80 -3.09 1.47 22.58
N THR A 81 -4.02 2.44 22.67
CA THR A 81 -4.87 2.66 23.84
C THR A 81 -6.33 2.33 23.52
N SER A 82 -7.24 2.51 24.47
CA SER A 82 -8.68 2.37 24.24
C SER A 82 -9.28 3.49 23.37
N THR A 83 -8.56 4.59 23.17
CA THR A 83 -9.06 5.77 22.45
C THR A 83 -8.17 6.19 21.27
N SER A 84 -7.01 5.56 21.11
CA SER A 84 -6.03 5.94 20.08
C SER A 84 -5.18 4.76 19.60
N ILE A 85 -4.66 4.87 18.40
CA ILE A 85 -3.66 3.94 17.85
C ILE A 85 -2.32 4.64 17.62
N ALA A 86 -1.23 3.89 17.78
CA ALA A 86 0.10 4.38 17.50
C ALA A 86 0.41 4.31 16.00
N LEU A 87 0.97 5.40 15.46
CA LEU A 87 1.35 5.54 14.06
C LEU A 87 2.81 5.94 13.92
N SER A 88 3.44 5.49 12.84
CA SER A 88 4.70 6.05 12.36
C SER A 88 4.43 7.16 11.36
N THR A 89 4.93 8.36 11.66
CA THR A 89 4.79 9.55 10.80
C THR A 89 6.17 10.03 10.34
N SER A 90 6.21 10.99 9.43
CA SER A 90 7.46 11.60 8.96
C SER A 90 8.27 12.31 10.06
N ILE A 91 7.65 12.61 11.17
CA ILE A 91 8.27 13.30 12.33
C ILE A 91 8.41 12.39 13.56
N GLY A 92 8.20 11.08 13.40
CA GLY A 92 8.29 10.08 14.44
C GLY A 92 6.97 9.42 14.78
N PHE A 93 6.91 8.78 15.97
CA PHE A 93 5.71 8.09 16.42
C PHE A 93 4.68 9.06 17.00
N HIS A 94 3.43 8.84 16.63
CA HIS A 94 2.30 9.66 17.06
C HIS A 94 1.13 8.79 17.50
N GLN A 95 0.39 9.23 18.52
CA GLN A 95 -0.90 8.63 18.88
C GLN A 95 -2.01 9.34 18.11
N LEU A 96 -2.77 8.59 17.32
CA LEU A 96 -3.93 9.08 16.58
C LEU A 96 -5.20 8.75 17.37
N PRO A 97 -5.88 9.75 17.98
CA PRO A 97 -7.18 9.54 18.61
C PRO A 97 -8.26 9.20 17.59
N ALA A 98 -9.19 8.28 17.94
CA ALA A 98 -10.29 7.88 17.09
C ALA A 98 -11.13 9.06 16.62
N LYS A 99 -11.47 9.98 17.55
CA LYS A 99 -12.22 11.21 17.22
C LYS A 99 -11.50 12.10 16.19
N GLN A 100 -10.17 12.20 16.27
CA GLN A 100 -9.39 12.98 15.31
C GLN A 100 -9.42 12.34 13.93
N TYR A 101 -9.36 10.99 13.86
CA TYR A 101 -9.47 10.26 12.60
C TYR A 101 -10.82 10.49 11.93
N VAL A 102 -11.92 10.32 12.66
CA VAL A 102 -13.28 10.53 12.12
C VAL A 102 -13.48 11.99 11.68
N ASN A 103 -13.00 12.96 12.45
CA ASN A 103 -13.01 14.37 12.04
C ASN A 103 -12.22 14.60 10.74
N ALA A 104 -11.08 13.90 10.56
CA ALA A 104 -10.33 13.97 9.31
C ALA A 104 -11.13 13.40 8.14
N VAL A 105 -11.82 12.26 8.32
CA VAL A 105 -12.71 11.68 7.30
C VAL A 105 -13.78 12.69 6.89
N HIS A 106 -14.46 13.31 7.85
CA HIS A 106 -15.48 14.34 7.58
C HIS A 106 -14.95 15.55 6.80
N LYS A 107 -13.77 16.04 7.19
CA LYS A 107 -13.18 17.23 6.56
C LYS A 107 -12.60 16.92 5.18
N LEU A 108 -11.97 15.76 5.01
CA LEU A 108 -11.25 15.37 3.79
C LEU A 108 -12.17 14.74 2.74
N ARG A 109 -13.26 14.14 3.17
CA ARG A 109 -14.26 13.48 2.29
C ARG A 109 -13.61 12.52 1.29
N PRO A 110 -12.87 11.49 1.73
CA PRO A 110 -12.39 10.43 0.84
C PRO A 110 -13.59 9.65 0.29
N ASP A 111 -13.39 8.90 -0.79
CA ASP A 111 -14.43 8.01 -1.30
C ASP A 111 -14.64 6.81 -0.37
N ILE A 112 -13.54 6.25 0.15
CA ILE A 112 -13.54 5.12 1.09
C ILE A 112 -12.72 5.50 2.33
N ALA A 113 -13.26 5.22 3.52
CA ALA A 113 -12.53 5.30 4.78
C ALA A 113 -12.42 3.91 5.41
N ILE A 114 -11.22 3.53 5.80
CA ILE A 114 -10.97 2.27 6.52
C ILE A 114 -11.13 2.54 8.02
N GLY A 115 -11.90 1.71 8.72
CA GLY A 115 -12.06 1.79 10.16
C GLY A 115 -10.74 1.63 10.92
N MET A 116 -10.66 2.17 12.13
CA MET A 116 -9.51 1.99 13.01
C MET A 116 -9.51 0.59 13.60
N ALA A 117 -8.36 -0.09 13.54
CA ALA A 117 -8.13 -1.40 14.15
C ALA A 117 -7.00 -1.34 15.19
N ASP A 118 -7.23 -1.96 16.35
CA ASP A 118 -6.17 -2.18 17.34
C ASP A 118 -5.32 -3.39 16.93
N MET A 119 -4.33 -3.19 16.07
CA MET A 119 -3.44 -4.24 15.60
C MET A 119 -2.11 -4.25 16.35
N VAL A 120 -1.62 -5.44 16.65
CA VAL A 120 -0.25 -5.68 17.11
C VAL A 120 0.57 -6.14 15.92
N LEU A 121 1.67 -5.46 15.67
CA LEU A 121 2.59 -5.75 14.58
C LEU A 121 3.92 -6.25 15.14
N GLY A 122 4.56 -7.18 14.44
CA GLY A 122 5.94 -7.65 14.74
C GLY A 122 6.03 -8.83 15.69
N SER A 123 5.00 -9.13 16.48
CA SER A 123 4.98 -10.34 17.33
C SER A 123 3.55 -10.82 17.57
N PRO A 124 3.30 -12.13 17.64
CA PRO A 124 1.96 -12.64 17.89
C PRO A 124 1.46 -12.21 19.28
N PRO A 125 0.25 -11.67 19.40
CA PRO A 125 -0.31 -11.25 20.68
C PRO A 125 -0.79 -12.46 21.50
N GLY A 126 -0.60 -12.38 22.82
CA GLY A 126 -1.20 -13.37 23.75
C GLY A 126 -2.72 -13.17 23.91
N ASN A 127 -3.43 -14.17 24.47
CA ASN A 127 -4.90 -14.21 24.53
C ASN A 127 -5.55 -12.96 25.10
N LYS A 128 -5.14 -12.47 26.26
CA LYS A 128 -5.65 -11.22 26.85
C LYS A 128 -5.42 -9.98 25.97
N ARG A 129 -4.40 -10.01 25.12
CA ARG A 129 -4.14 -8.93 24.19
C ARG A 129 -5.06 -9.02 22.96
N ARG A 130 -5.36 -10.25 22.49
CA ARG A 130 -6.31 -10.50 21.40
C ARG A 130 -7.71 -10.04 21.77
N GLU A 131 -8.21 -10.39 22.97
CA GLU A 131 -9.49 -9.89 23.50
C GLU A 131 -9.55 -8.35 23.45
N LYS A 132 -8.53 -7.66 23.98
CA LYS A 132 -8.45 -6.20 23.92
C LYS A 132 -8.38 -5.62 22.50
N MET A 133 -7.79 -6.35 21.55
CA MET A 133 -7.79 -5.95 20.13
C MET A 133 -9.21 -5.93 19.58
N VAL A 134 -9.98 -6.98 19.86
CA VAL A 134 -11.37 -7.09 19.42
C VAL A 134 -12.23 -6.01 20.07
N ASP A 135 -12.23 -5.91 21.42
CA ASP A 135 -13.03 -4.92 22.14
C ASP A 135 -12.78 -3.48 21.67
N ARG A 136 -11.52 -3.13 21.45
CA ARG A 136 -11.15 -1.78 21.01
C ARG A 136 -11.54 -1.53 19.57
N THR A 137 -11.31 -2.51 18.68
CA THR A 137 -11.69 -2.40 17.27
C THR A 137 -13.19 -2.27 17.13
N HIS A 138 -13.94 -3.05 17.88
CA HIS A 138 -15.41 -2.98 17.96
C HIS A 138 -15.85 -1.57 18.40
N ALA A 139 -15.33 -1.07 19.53
CA ALA A 139 -15.64 0.27 20.01
C ALA A 139 -15.27 1.36 18.99
N PHE A 140 -14.12 1.29 18.34
CA PHE A 140 -13.72 2.24 17.30
C PHE A 140 -14.68 2.21 16.10
N THR A 141 -15.14 1.03 15.69
CA THR A 141 -16.07 0.86 14.57
C THR A 141 -17.43 1.48 14.93
N ARG A 142 -18.01 1.11 16.08
CA ARG A 142 -19.28 1.67 16.55
C ARG A 142 -19.23 3.20 16.65
N ASP A 143 -18.22 3.73 17.34
CA ASP A 143 -18.09 5.17 17.54
C ASP A 143 -17.87 5.93 16.21
N ALA A 144 -17.17 5.30 15.23
CA ALA A 144 -16.98 5.87 13.91
C ALA A 144 -18.29 5.90 13.10
N LEU A 145 -19.04 4.81 13.08
CA LEU A 145 -20.32 4.72 12.37
C LEU A 145 -21.36 5.69 12.95
N GLU A 146 -21.44 5.78 14.27
CA GLU A 146 -22.31 6.76 14.94
C GLU A 146 -21.92 8.19 14.57
N GLN A 147 -20.62 8.52 14.52
CA GLN A 147 -20.18 9.84 14.16
C GLN A 147 -20.32 10.16 12.67
N LEU A 148 -20.17 9.18 11.77
CA LEU A 148 -20.28 9.39 10.32
C LEU A 148 -21.73 9.37 9.83
N TYR A 149 -22.57 8.49 10.37
CA TYR A 149 -23.90 8.19 9.84
C TYR A 149 -25.05 8.30 10.86
N GLY A 150 -24.76 8.48 12.14
CA GLY A 150 -25.75 8.56 13.21
C GLY A 150 -26.78 9.67 13.04
N ASP A 151 -27.81 9.71 13.90
CA ASP A 151 -29.03 10.49 13.75
C ASP A 151 -28.84 11.95 13.40
N ALA A 152 -29.58 12.38 12.37
CA ALA A 152 -29.49 13.68 11.73
C ALA A 152 -29.99 14.88 12.61
N LEU A 153 -30.55 14.63 13.79
CA LEU A 153 -30.98 15.70 14.70
C LEU A 153 -29.81 16.53 15.24
N THR A 154 -28.60 15.99 15.17
CA THR A 154 -27.37 16.64 15.61
C THR A 154 -26.35 16.93 14.51
N ARG A 155 -26.61 16.57 13.24
CA ARG A 155 -25.66 16.69 12.14
C ARG A 155 -26.28 17.22 10.86
N ASN A 156 -25.68 18.25 10.31
CA ASN A 156 -26.16 18.93 9.10
C ASN A 156 -26.03 18.16 7.79
N ALA A 157 -25.34 17.02 7.77
CA ALA A 157 -25.28 16.10 6.61
C ALA A 157 -24.60 14.78 6.99
N LYS A 158 -25.16 13.64 6.58
CA LYS A 158 -24.50 12.34 6.63
C LYS A 158 -23.28 12.33 5.70
N SER A 159 -22.21 11.67 6.12
CA SER A 159 -21.05 11.47 5.26
C SER A 159 -21.41 10.64 4.04
N LYS A 160 -20.88 11.03 2.87
CA LYS A 160 -20.98 10.24 1.63
C LYS A 160 -19.82 9.25 1.46
N THR A 161 -18.84 9.29 2.37
CA THR A 161 -17.71 8.38 2.38
C THR A 161 -18.19 6.96 2.67
N ALA A 162 -17.77 5.98 1.86
CA ALA A 162 -18.02 4.58 2.13
C ALA A 162 -17.11 4.11 3.28
N PHE A 163 -17.68 3.46 4.30
CA PHE A 163 -16.90 2.96 5.43
C PHE A 163 -16.64 1.47 5.29
N PHE A 164 -15.36 1.09 5.35
CA PHE A 164 -14.92 -0.30 5.34
C PHE A 164 -14.55 -0.72 6.75
N ALA A 165 -15.32 -1.67 7.29
CA ALA A 165 -15.13 -2.18 8.64
C ALA A 165 -13.87 -3.05 8.71
N PRO A 166 -12.96 -2.84 9.68
CA PRO A 166 -11.77 -3.65 9.81
C PRO A 166 -12.08 -5.02 10.40
N VAL A 167 -11.62 -6.09 9.78
CA VAL A 167 -11.64 -7.45 10.31
C VAL A 167 -10.23 -7.81 10.75
N LEU A 168 -10.07 -8.20 12.02
CA LEU A 168 -8.77 -8.52 12.58
C LEU A 168 -8.25 -9.88 12.06
N PRO A 169 -6.93 -10.08 11.95
CA PRO A 169 -6.33 -11.37 11.61
C PRO A 169 -6.37 -12.32 12.83
N LEU A 170 -7.58 -12.72 13.21
CA LEU A 170 -7.90 -13.58 14.35
C LEU A 170 -8.95 -14.60 13.92
N ASP A 171 -9.02 -15.72 14.64
CA ASP A 171 -10.08 -16.70 14.43
C ASP A 171 -11.47 -16.10 14.68
N ASN A 172 -12.46 -16.53 13.93
CA ASN A 172 -13.85 -16.04 14.06
C ASN A 172 -14.40 -16.21 15.48
N ALA A 173 -14.06 -17.29 16.16
CA ALA A 173 -14.48 -17.53 17.54
C ALA A 173 -13.94 -16.46 18.52
N GLN A 174 -12.76 -15.88 18.24
CA GLN A 174 -12.18 -14.83 19.07
C GLN A 174 -12.81 -13.46 18.85
N GLN A 175 -13.46 -13.24 17.71
CA GLN A 175 -14.09 -11.98 17.33
C GLN A 175 -15.59 -12.13 17.00
N SER A 176 -16.24 -13.21 17.51
CA SER A 176 -17.61 -13.56 17.15
C SER A 176 -18.61 -12.43 17.42
N LEU A 177 -18.59 -11.82 18.60
CA LEU A 177 -19.49 -10.71 18.94
C LEU A 177 -19.33 -9.52 18.00
N TYR A 178 -18.11 -9.22 17.63
CA TYR A 178 -17.85 -8.13 16.67
C TYR A 178 -18.38 -8.47 15.28
N LEU A 179 -18.19 -9.71 14.82
CA LEU A 179 -18.73 -10.17 13.53
C LEU A 179 -20.25 -10.20 13.53
N GLU A 180 -20.88 -10.67 14.61
CA GLU A 180 -22.34 -10.67 14.79
C GLU A 180 -22.93 -9.26 14.71
N ASP A 181 -22.25 -8.27 15.31
CA ASP A 181 -22.69 -6.87 15.22
C ASP A 181 -22.47 -6.28 13.81
N LEU A 182 -21.40 -6.68 13.09
CA LEU A 182 -21.24 -6.33 11.68
C LEU A 182 -22.35 -6.91 10.80
N GLU A 183 -22.85 -8.11 11.12
CA GLU A 183 -23.94 -8.78 10.40
C GLU A 183 -25.30 -8.18 10.70
N SER A 184 -25.53 -7.69 11.90
CA SER A 184 -26.83 -7.23 12.40
C SER A 184 -26.92 -5.70 12.52
N GLU A 185 -26.30 -5.13 13.54
CA GLU A 185 -26.42 -3.73 13.91
C GLU A 185 -25.76 -2.79 12.87
N PHE A 186 -24.54 -3.12 12.45
CA PHE A 186 -23.74 -2.25 11.57
C PHE A 186 -23.92 -2.56 10.08
N ARG A 187 -24.64 -3.63 9.73
CA ARG A 187 -24.77 -4.14 8.36
C ARG A 187 -25.17 -3.07 7.35
N TRP A 188 -26.02 -2.16 7.77
CA TRP A 188 -26.57 -1.12 6.90
C TRP A 188 -25.69 0.14 6.78
N ASP A 189 -24.74 0.31 7.66
CA ASP A 189 -23.84 1.47 7.70
C ASP A 189 -22.46 1.16 7.11
N ILE A 190 -22.06 -0.12 7.06
CA ILE A 190 -20.82 -0.53 6.42
C ILE A 190 -21.00 -0.72 4.92
N SER A 191 -19.98 -0.36 4.15
CA SER A 191 -19.96 -0.46 2.69
C SER A 191 -18.99 -1.51 2.18
N GLY A 192 -18.18 -2.10 3.04
CA GLY A 192 -17.17 -3.11 2.71
C GLY A 192 -16.39 -3.54 3.95
N LEU A 193 -15.50 -4.50 3.76
CA LEU A 193 -14.62 -5.04 4.80
C LEU A 193 -13.17 -4.71 4.46
N ALA A 194 -12.37 -4.38 5.47
CA ALA A 194 -10.93 -4.19 5.35
C ALA A 194 -10.22 -5.31 6.13
N LEU A 195 -9.51 -6.17 5.41
CA LEU A 195 -8.78 -7.31 5.95
C LEU A 195 -7.28 -7.04 5.90
N TYR A 196 -6.53 -7.66 6.78
CA TYR A 196 -5.08 -7.43 6.93
C TYR A 196 -4.24 -8.65 6.60
N GLU A 197 -4.88 -9.80 6.38
CA GLU A 197 -4.22 -11.08 6.08
C GLU A 197 -5.08 -11.89 5.12
N ALA A 198 -4.44 -12.53 4.12
CA ALA A 198 -5.15 -13.29 3.09
C ALA A 198 -5.94 -14.48 3.68
N ALA A 199 -5.43 -15.13 4.73
CA ALA A 199 -6.13 -16.22 5.40
C ALA A 199 -7.50 -15.81 5.98
N SER A 200 -7.66 -14.54 6.35
CA SER A 200 -8.94 -14.03 6.85
C SER A 200 -10.05 -14.00 5.80
N LEU A 201 -9.71 -14.04 4.48
CA LEU A 201 -10.69 -14.08 3.39
C LEU A 201 -11.52 -15.36 3.39
N GLU A 202 -10.89 -16.50 3.75
CA GLU A 202 -11.55 -17.81 3.80
C GLU A 202 -12.59 -17.93 4.91
N HIS A 203 -12.51 -17.05 5.91
CA HIS A 203 -13.31 -17.13 7.13
C HIS A 203 -14.38 -16.03 7.25
N ILE A 204 -14.63 -15.27 6.17
CA ILE A 204 -15.69 -14.26 6.19
C ILE A 204 -17.04 -14.95 6.26
N PRO A 205 -17.93 -14.57 7.23
CA PRO A 205 -19.29 -15.10 7.31
C PRO A 205 -20.07 -14.89 6.02
N ALA A 206 -20.88 -15.88 5.65
CA ALA A 206 -21.66 -15.84 4.40
C ALA A 206 -22.61 -14.64 4.30
N SER A 207 -23.14 -14.16 5.45
CA SER A 207 -23.97 -12.97 5.57
C SER A 207 -23.27 -11.66 5.19
N LEU A 208 -21.94 -11.62 5.28
CA LEU A 208 -21.09 -10.50 4.85
C LEU A 208 -20.43 -10.73 3.48
N GLY A 209 -20.75 -11.85 2.85
CA GLY A 209 -20.11 -12.30 1.60
C GLY A 209 -20.38 -11.41 0.38
N ASP A 210 -21.44 -10.61 0.41
CA ASP A 210 -21.81 -9.65 -0.64
C ASP A 210 -21.08 -8.29 -0.50
N LEU A 211 -20.37 -8.06 0.61
CA LEU A 211 -19.60 -6.84 0.82
C LEU A 211 -18.25 -6.89 0.12
N PRO A 212 -17.84 -5.79 -0.54
CA PRO A 212 -16.49 -5.67 -1.10
C PRO A 212 -15.40 -5.86 -0.03
N ARG A 213 -14.36 -6.61 -0.37
CA ARG A 213 -13.25 -6.97 0.52
C ARG A 213 -11.97 -6.28 0.09
N LEU A 214 -11.55 -5.31 0.87
CA LEU A 214 -10.27 -4.65 0.69
C LEU A 214 -9.19 -5.40 1.49
N LEU A 215 -8.26 -6.03 0.81
CA LEU A 215 -7.14 -6.70 1.45
C LEU A 215 -5.94 -5.76 1.54
N LEU A 216 -5.52 -5.50 2.77
CA LEU A 216 -4.38 -4.68 3.12
C LEU A 216 -3.18 -5.58 3.45
N SER A 217 -2.69 -6.28 2.43
CA SER A 217 -1.55 -7.18 2.48
C SER A 217 -0.31 -6.59 1.81
N ASP A 218 0.80 -7.30 1.88
CA ASP A 218 2.06 -6.95 1.22
C ASP A 218 2.48 -8.09 0.26
N PRO A 219 1.74 -8.31 -0.85
CA PRO A 219 2.09 -9.32 -1.83
C PRO A 219 3.43 -8.98 -2.48
N SER A 220 4.39 -9.90 -2.34
CA SER A 220 5.75 -9.71 -2.87
C SER A 220 5.89 -10.06 -4.35
N THR A 221 4.92 -10.76 -4.95
CA THR A 221 4.93 -11.17 -6.35
C THR A 221 3.54 -11.13 -6.98
N PRO A 222 3.42 -11.10 -8.31
CA PRO A 222 2.13 -11.26 -9.01
C PRO A 222 1.42 -12.57 -8.67
N HIS A 223 2.14 -13.66 -8.38
CA HIS A 223 1.56 -14.93 -7.96
C HIS A 223 0.78 -14.79 -6.63
N HIS A 224 1.32 -14.04 -5.68
CA HIS A 224 0.60 -13.77 -4.43
C HIS A 224 -0.66 -12.94 -4.66
N ILE A 225 -0.62 -11.97 -5.57
CA ILE A 225 -1.80 -11.19 -5.96
C ILE A 225 -2.88 -12.09 -6.56
N LEU A 226 -2.51 -12.99 -7.49
CA LEU A 226 -3.45 -13.94 -8.09
C LEU A 226 -4.08 -14.84 -7.03
N ARG A 227 -3.29 -15.36 -6.08
CA ARG A 227 -3.80 -16.14 -4.95
C ARG A 227 -4.75 -15.33 -4.06
N GLU A 228 -4.43 -14.10 -3.74
CA GLU A 228 -5.31 -13.25 -2.94
C GLU A 228 -6.65 -12.98 -3.62
N ILE A 229 -6.65 -12.83 -4.95
CA ILE A 229 -7.88 -12.69 -5.74
C ILE A 229 -8.67 -14.00 -5.77
N SER A 230 -8.01 -15.15 -5.92
CA SER A 230 -8.71 -16.46 -5.89
C SER A 230 -9.37 -16.74 -4.53
N LEU A 231 -8.81 -16.20 -3.44
CA LEU A 231 -9.41 -16.24 -2.10
C LEU A 231 -10.58 -15.25 -1.91
N GLY A 232 -10.84 -14.39 -2.89
CA GLY A 232 -11.97 -13.46 -2.90
C GLY A 232 -11.65 -12.03 -2.47
N ALA A 233 -10.41 -11.57 -2.64
CA ALA A 233 -10.09 -10.16 -2.48
C ALA A 233 -10.58 -9.35 -3.70
N ASP A 234 -11.32 -8.26 -3.44
CA ASP A 234 -11.88 -7.37 -4.47
C ASP A 234 -11.02 -6.14 -4.73
N LEU A 235 -10.42 -5.63 -3.68
CA LEU A 235 -9.51 -4.49 -3.68
C LEU A 235 -8.23 -4.91 -2.98
N LEU A 236 -7.09 -4.53 -3.55
CA LEU A 236 -5.77 -4.97 -3.09
C LEU A 236 -4.81 -3.80 -2.96
N THR A 237 -3.91 -3.88 -2.00
CA THR A 237 -2.70 -3.07 -1.99
C THR A 237 -1.60 -3.78 -2.76
N THR A 238 -0.85 -3.06 -3.61
CA THR A 238 0.20 -3.62 -4.46
C THR A 238 1.55 -2.91 -4.25
N PRO A 239 2.13 -3.00 -3.05
CA PRO A 239 3.40 -2.33 -2.75
C PRO A 239 4.56 -2.86 -3.60
N VAL A 240 4.49 -4.11 -4.09
CA VAL A 240 5.49 -4.71 -4.97
C VAL A 240 5.79 -3.87 -6.21
N LEU A 241 4.80 -3.17 -6.78
CA LEU A 241 5.00 -2.28 -7.92
C LEU A 241 5.98 -1.14 -7.60
N GLY A 242 5.78 -0.49 -6.46
CA GLY A 242 6.66 0.57 -5.99
C GLY A 242 8.04 0.04 -5.60
N ALA A 243 8.10 -1.10 -4.91
CA ALA A 243 9.33 -1.75 -4.51
C ALA A 243 10.18 -2.15 -5.73
N SER A 244 9.58 -2.75 -6.76
CA SER A 244 10.26 -3.11 -8.00
C SER A 244 10.80 -1.88 -8.73
N SER A 245 10.01 -0.81 -8.80
CA SER A 245 10.46 0.44 -9.43
C SER A 245 11.63 1.06 -8.66
N ASP A 246 11.55 1.12 -7.34
CA ASP A 246 12.63 1.65 -6.49
C ASP A 246 13.88 0.76 -6.54
N ALA A 247 13.73 -0.54 -6.71
CA ALA A 247 14.84 -1.48 -6.91
C ALA A 247 15.53 -1.35 -8.29
N GLY A 248 14.92 -0.63 -9.24
CA GLY A 248 15.44 -0.53 -10.60
C GLY A 248 15.07 -1.72 -11.48
N ILE A 249 14.00 -2.44 -11.14
CA ILE A 249 13.49 -3.58 -11.89
C ILE A 249 12.41 -3.12 -12.86
N ALA A 250 12.56 -3.45 -14.14
CA ALA A 250 11.54 -3.31 -15.16
C ALA A 250 10.72 -4.60 -15.22
N LEU A 251 9.44 -4.53 -14.92
CA LEU A 251 8.53 -5.67 -14.95
C LEU A 251 8.20 -6.08 -16.39
N ASP A 252 8.14 -7.39 -16.63
CA ASP A 252 7.80 -7.94 -17.95
C ASP A 252 7.01 -9.24 -17.79
N PHE A 253 5.75 -9.13 -17.48
CA PHE A 253 4.82 -10.27 -17.41
C PHE A 253 3.44 -9.89 -17.96
N LYS A 254 2.70 -10.90 -18.39
CA LYS A 254 1.35 -10.77 -18.97
C LYS A 254 0.42 -11.78 -18.32
N PHE A 255 -0.85 -11.39 -18.17
CA PHE A 255 -1.90 -12.30 -17.75
C PHE A 255 -3.10 -12.17 -18.70
N PRO A 256 -3.66 -13.27 -19.22
CA PRO A 256 -3.15 -14.64 -19.11
C PRO A 256 -1.72 -14.80 -19.66
N ALA A 257 -1.00 -15.79 -19.16
CA ALA A 257 0.34 -16.07 -19.65
C ALA A 257 0.31 -16.46 -21.12
N PRO A 258 1.34 -16.12 -21.94
CA PRO A 258 1.43 -16.63 -23.30
C PRO A 258 1.45 -18.16 -23.33
N VAL A 259 0.88 -18.75 -24.38
CA VAL A 259 0.91 -20.20 -24.56
C VAL A 259 2.36 -20.66 -24.67
N ALA A 260 2.80 -21.51 -23.76
CA ALA A 260 4.13 -22.10 -23.81
C ALA A 260 4.25 -22.97 -25.05
N GLN A 261 5.27 -22.71 -25.88
CA GLN A 261 5.54 -23.50 -27.08
C GLN A 261 6.36 -24.76 -26.78
N ASP A 262 6.96 -24.88 -25.59
CA ASP A 262 7.81 -25.97 -25.14
C ASP A 262 7.71 -26.12 -23.62
N ASP A 263 7.32 -27.29 -23.15
CA ASP A 263 7.21 -27.60 -21.70
C ASP A 263 8.58 -27.72 -20.98
N ASP A 264 9.68 -27.80 -21.71
CA ASP A 264 11.04 -27.99 -21.16
C ASP A 264 11.80 -26.68 -20.92
N LYS A 265 11.20 -25.50 -21.19
CA LYS A 265 11.87 -24.22 -20.96
C LYS A 265 11.82 -23.80 -19.49
N LYS A 266 12.95 -23.25 -19.00
CA LYS A 266 12.99 -22.60 -17.68
C LYS A 266 11.90 -21.52 -17.58
N PRO A 267 11.25 -21.37 -16.40
CA PRO A 267 10.28 -20.30 -16.17
C PRO A 267 10.87 -18.95 -16.54
N GLN A 268 10.06 -18.10 -17.16
CA GLN A 268 10.47 -16.75 -17.53
C GLN A 268 10.54 -15.85 -16.29
N PRO A 269 11.51 -14.96 -16.19
CA PRO A 269 11.55 -14.00 -15.07
C PRO A 269 10.36 -13.03 -15.14
N LEU A 270 9.92 -12.55 -13.99
CA LEU A 270 8.86 -11.54 -13.88
C LEU A 270 9.29 -10.13 -14.30
N GLY A 271 10.54 -9.95 -14.66
CA GLY A 271 11.12 -8.69 -15.06
C GLY A 271 12.63 -8.75 -15.15
N TYR A 272 13.27 -7.61 -15.37
CA TYR A 272 14.70 -7.49 -15.59
C TYR A 272 15.32 -6.42 -14.68
N ASP A 273 16.50 -6.73 -14.14
CA ASP A 273 17.31 -5.77 -13.40
C ASP A 273 17.98 -4.76 -14.35
N MET A 274 17.54 -3.51 -14.31
CA MET A 274 18.09 -2.46 -15.18
C MET A 274 19.50 -1.98 -14.77
N TRP A 275 20.01 -2.39 -13.61
CA TRP A 275 21.37 -2.14 -13.19
C TRP A 275 22.38 -3.09 -13.88
N SER A 276 21.92 -4.23 -14.43
CA SER A 276 22.79 -5.19 -15.10
C SER A 276 23.56 -4.53 -16.24
N VAL A 277 24.87 -4.82 -16.31
CA VAL A 277 25.78 -4.31 -17.34
C VAL A 277 25.33 -4.71 -18.76
N GLU A 278 24.60 -5.80 -18.91
CA GLU A 278 24.02 -6.24 -20.18
C GLU A 278 23.09 -5.18 -20.79
N ASN A 279 22.47 -4.34 -19.96
CA ASN A 279 21.61 -3.25 -20.40
C ASN A 279 22.38 -2.01 -20.88
N ALA A 280 23.69 -1.89 -20.60
CA ALA A 280 24.47 -0.69 -20.93
C ALA A 280 24.48 -0.32 -22.42
N THR A 281 24.34 -1.30 -23.30
CA THR A 281 24.31 -1.10 -24.76
C THR A 281 23.02 -1.57 -25.42
N ALA A 282 22.02 -2.02 -24.65
CA ALA A 282 20.77 -2.57 -25.17
C ALA A 282 19.84 -1.44 -25.66
N VAL A 283 19.57 -1.38 -26.95
CA VAL A 283 18.69 -0.38 -27.59
C VAL A 283 17.24 -0.88 -27.73
N SER A 284 16.89 -2.00 -27.12
CA SER A 284 15.52 -2.52 -27.05
C SER A 284 14.68 -1.78 -25.98
N SER A 285 13.34 -1.88 -26.10
CA SER A 285 12.41 -1.41 -25.06
C SER A 285 12.53 -2.25 -23.77
N LEU A 286 11.94 -1.77 -22.66
CA LEU A 286 11.97 -2.49 -21.38
C LEU A 286 11.26 -3.86 -21.49
N ALA A 287 10.11 -3.89 -22.15
CA ALA A 287 9.37 -5.11 -22.48
C ALA A 287 9.00 -5.10 -23.97
N GLU A 288 9.02 -6.28 -24.59
CA GLU A 288 8.70 -6.41 -26.00
C GLU A 288 7.23 -6.09 -26.30
N GLY A 289 7.01 -5.22 -27.31
CA GLY A 289 5.68 -4.78 -27.69
C GLY A 289 5.01 -3.82 -26.70
N CYS A 290 5.69 -3.37 -25.63
CA CYS A 290 5.13 -2.44 -24.68
C CYS A 290 4.94 -1.05 -25.30
N VAL A 291 3.73 -0.49 -25.18
CA VAL A 291 3.31 0.80 -25.73
C VAL A 291 3.30 1.96 -24.72
N CYS A 292 3.79 1.74 -23.50
CA CYS A 292 3.84 2.80 -22.49
C CYS A 292 4.76 3.95 -22.94
N PHE A 293 4.60 5.11 -22.29
CA PHE A 293 5.44 6.29 -22.60
C PHE A 293 6.93 6.00 -22.48
N ALA A 294 7.34 5.27 -21.44
CA ALA A 294 8.74 4.95 -21.19
C ALA A 294 9.35 4.10 -22.33
N CYS A 295 8.66 3.01 -22.74
CA CYS A 295 9.13 2.11 -23.80
C CYS A 295 9.09 2.73 -25.20
N ARG A 296 8.13 3.65 -25.46
CA ARG A 296 8.03 4.32 -26.77
C ARG A 296 9.08 5.39 -27.00
N LYS A 297 9.68 5.94 -25.94
CA LYS A 297 10.60 7.07 -26.00
C LYS A 297 12.02 6.71 -25.63
N HIS A 298 12.22 5.63 -24.91
CA HIS A 298 13.50 5.27 -24.32
C HIS A 298 13.78 3.78 -24.46
N HIS A 299 15.06 3.41 -24.42
CA HIS A 299 15.57 2.05 -24.49
C HIS A 299 16.33 1.66 -23.21
N ARG A 300 16.61 0.38 -23.01
CA ARG A 300 17.26 -0.17 -21.78
C ARG A 300 18.57 0.53 -21.45
N ALA A 301 19.44 0.80 -22.43
CA ALA A 301 20.71 1.48 -22.18
C ALA A 301 20.52 2.89 -21.58
N TYR A 302 19.46 3.60 -21.94
CA TYR A 302 19.15 4.89 -21.35
C TYR A 302 18.74 4.76 -19.86
N PHE A 303 17.94 3.75 -19.52
CA PHE A 303 17.59 3.46 -18.12
C PHE A 303 18.81 3.08 -17.31
N HIS A 304 19.67 2.21 -17.84
CA HIS A 304 20.93 1.84 -17.19
C HIS A 304 21.79 3.06 -16.93
N HIS A 305 21.95 3.94 -17.91
CA HIS A 305 22.71 5.18 -17.77
C HIS A 305 22.12 6.10 -16.69
N LEU A 306 20.80 6.33 -16.69
CA LEU A 306 20.16 7.19 -15.71
C LEU A 306 20.25 6.62 -14.27
N LEU A 307 20.13 5.30 -14.12
CA LEU A 307 20.31 4.63 -12.83
C LEU A 307 21.75 4.77 -12.34
N ALA A 308 22.75 4.52 -13.20
CA ALA A 308 24.17 4.69 -12.87
C ALA A 308 24.49 6.13 -12.47
N ALA A 309 23.88 7.13 -13.13
CA ALA A 309 23.98 8.54 -12.78
C ALA A 309 23.12 8.93 -11.55
N LYS A 310 22.34 8.00 -10.98
CA LYS A 310 21.41 8.23 -9.86
C LYS A 310 20.36 9.33 -10.15
N GLU A 311 19.96 9.47 -11.40
CA GLU A 311 18.96 10.43 -11.85
C GLU A 311 17.55 9.99 -11.45
N MET A 312 16.80 10.84 -10.75
CA MET A 312 15.43 10.54 -10.31
C MET A 312 14.48 10.21 -11.45
N THR A 313 14.79 10.67 -12.66
CA THR A 313 14.04 10.38 -13.89
C THR A 313 13.98 8.88 -14.18
N ALA A 314 15.04 8.11 -13.86
CA ALA A 314 15.08 6.67 -14.05
C ALA A 314 13.91 5.98 -13.32
N TRP A 315 13.79 6.26 -12.02
CA TRP A 315 12.74 5.67 -11.19
C TRP A 315 11.34 6.14 -11.57
N ALA A 316 11.20 7.40 -11.99
CA ALA A 316 9.91 7.91 -12.49
C ALA A 316 9.47 7.20 -13.79
N LEU A 317 10.39 7.01 -14.73
CA LEU A 317 10.11 6.31 -15.98
C LEU A 317 9.85 4.80 -15.75
N LEU A 318 10.63 4.14 -14.88
CA LEU A 318 10.38 2.76 -14.47
C LEU A 318 9.00 2.62 -13.82
N GLN A 319 8.63 3.55 -12.97
CA GLN A 319 7.31 3.55 -12.35
C GLN A 319 6.19 3.66 -13.40
N ILE A 320 6.35 4.53 -14.40
CA ILE A 320 5.38 4.65 -15.52
C ILE A 320 5.25 3.32 -16.28
N HIS A 321 6.37 2.65 -16.54
CA HIS A 321 6.36 1.36 -17.21
C HIS A 321 5.71 0.26 -16.35
N ASN A 322 6.14 0.12 -15.11
CA ASN A 322 5.64 -0.90 -14.19
C ASN A 322 4.15 -0.74 -13.91
N TYR A 323 3.65 0.50 -13.78
CA TYR A 323 2.20 0.76 -13.70
C TYR A 323 1.46 0.27 -14.94
N HIS A 324 2.00 0.49 -16.13
CA HIS A 324 1.38 0.03 -17.37
C HIS A 324 1.31 -1.51 -17.42
N VAL A 325 2.37 -2.21 -16.99
CA VAL A 325 2.37 -3.68 -16.88
C VAL A 325 1.27 -4.15 -15.92
N PHE A 326 1.16 -3.51 -14.75
CA PHE A 326 0.11 -3.83 -13.78
C PHE A 326 -1.31 -3.49 -14.27
N ASP A 327 -1.48 -2.40 -15.00
CA ASP A 327 -2.77 -2.05 -15.62
C ASP A 327 -3.24 -3.15 -16.58
N LEU A 328 -2.32 -3.67 -17.40
CA LEU A 328 -2.61 -4.78 -18.32
C LEU A 328 -2.84 -6.10 -17.57
N PHE A 329 -2.06 -6.36 -16.53
CA PHE A 329 -2.21 -7.54 -15.68
C PHE A 329 -3.61 -7.60 -15.05
N PHE A 330 -4.04 -6.52 -14.41
CA PHE A 330 -5.38 -6.46 -13.83
C PHE A 330 -6.51 -6.43 -14.89
N ALA A 331 -6.24 -5.88 -16.08
CA ALA A 331 -7.20 -5.98 -17.18
C ALA A 331 -7.38 -7.44 -17.62
N GLY A 332 -6.28 -8.18 -17.78
CA GLY A 332 -6.32 -9.60 -18.12
C GLY A 332 -6.98 -10.45 -17.02
N ILE A 333 -6.75 -10.16 -15.74
CA ILE A 333 -7.44 -10.83 -14.63
C ILE A 333 -8.95 -10.65 -14.74
N ARG A 334 -9.43 -9.41 -14.95
CA ARG A 334 -10.88 -9.14 -15.10
C ARG A 334 -11.47 -9.88 -16.30
N GLU A 335 -10.77 -9.91 -17.41
CA GLU A 335 -11.18 -10.65 -18.61
C GLU A 335 -11.24 -12.14 -18.35
N SER A 336 -10.23 -12.71 -17.71
CA SER A 336 -10.16 -14.13 -17.35
C SER A 336 -11.29 -14.55 -16.40
N ILE A 337 -11.58 -13.73 -15.38
CA ILE A 337 -12.71 -13.94 -14.47
C ILE A 337 -14.04 -13.90 -15.25
N GLN A 338 -14.20 -12.91 -16.14
CA GLN A 338 -15.41 -12.76 -16.95
C GLN A 338 -15.62 -13.94 -17.90
N ASN A 339 -14.55 -14.52 -18.42
CA ASN A 339 -14.56 -15.68 -19.30
C ASN A 339 -14.69 -17.00 -18.54
N GLY A 340 -14.54 -17.02 -17.22
CA GLY A 340 -14.56 -18.22 -16.38
C GLY A 340 -13.31 -19.10 -16.51
N THR A 341 -12.19 -18.54 -16.99
CA THR A 341 -10.92 -19.26 -17.20
C THR A 341 -9.88 -18.99 -16.11
N PHE A 342 -10.23 -18.19 -15.10
CA PHE A 342 -9.28 -17.61 -14.13
C PHE A 342 -8.40 -18.66 -13.44
N GLU A 343 -8.97 -19.77 -12.96
CA GLU A 343 -8.20 -20.82 -12.28
C GLU A 343 -7.18 -21.48 -13.22
N GLN A 344 -7.58 -21.75 -14.48
CA GLN A 344 -6.69 -22.32 -15.49
C GLN A 344 -5.57 -21.34 -15.87
N ASP A 345 -5.89 -20.06 -15.96
CA ASP A 345 -4.94 -19.00 -16.30
C ASP A 345 -3.93 -18.75 -15.16
N ILE A 346 -4.34 -18.91 -13.88
CA ILE A 346 -3.41 -18.91 -12.73
C ILE A 346 -2.40 -20.05 -12.83
N GLU A 347 -2.87 -21.26 -13.12
CA GLU A 347 -2.00 -22.43 -13.28
C GLU A 347 -1.02 -22.24 -14.45
N ALA A 348 -1.50 -21.70 -15.57
CA ALA A 348 -0.67 -21.39 -16.72
C ALA A 348 0.38 -20.33 -16.38
N PHE A 349 -0.02 -19.29 -15.64
CA PHE A 349 0.89 -18.24 -15.16
C PHE A 349 1.98 -18.81 -14.24
N ALA A 350 1.60 -19.68 -13.31
CA ALA A 350 2.54 -20.30 -12.37
C ALA A 350 3.55 -21.24 -13.05
N ARG A 351 3.16 -21.86 -14.15
CA ARG A 351 4.08 -22.70 -14.96
C ARG A 351 5.01 -21.87 -15.84
N PHE A 352 4.52 -20.73 -16.33
CA PHE A 352 5.25 -19.90 -17.30
C PHE A 352 6.24 -18.97 -16.64
N TYR A 353 5.91 -18.37 -15.48
CA TYR A 353 6.74 -17.38 -14.81
C TYR A 353 7.39 -17.93 -13.53
N ALA A 354 8.60 -17.43 -13.25
CA ALA A 354 9.32 -17.73 -12.01
C ALA A 354 8.52 -17.22 -10.79
N PRO A 355 8.51 -17.99 -9.67
CA PRO A 355 7.74 -17.62 -8.48
C PRO A 355 8.31 -16.41 -7.74
N GLU A 356 9.56 -16.05 -8.00
CA GLU A 356 10.28 -14.99 -7.30
C GLU A 356 10.52 -13.77 -8.20
N MET A 357 10.59 -12.61 -7.56
CA MET A 357 10.98 -11.38 -8.25
C MET A 357 12.48 -11.40 -8.57
N PRO A 358 12.91 -10.76 -9.68
CA PRO A 358 14.33 -10.61 -9.96
C PRO A 358 15.07 -9.89 -8.83
N GLU A 359 16.28 -10.33 -8.53
CA GLU A 359 17.14 -9.63 -7.60
C GLU A 359 17.70 -8.35 -8.23
N SER A 360 17.77 -7.28 -7.45
CA SER A 360 18.39 -6.03 -7.86
C SER A 360 19.86 -6.01 -7.50
N SER A 361 20.70 -5.70 -8.47
CA SER A 361 22.17 -5.55 -8.24
C SER A 361 22.56 -4.13 -7.85
N GLY A 362 21.62 -3.18 -7.85
CA GLY A 362 21.90 -1.78 -7.59
C GLY A 362 21.24 -1.21 -6.34
N GLN A 363 21.42 0.07 -6.12
CA GLN A 363 20.85 0.80 -5.00
C GLN A 363 19.59 1.54 -5.42
N GLY A 364 18.53 1.48 -4.57
CA GLY A 364 17.32 2.26 -4.76
C GLY A 364 17.56 3.78 -4.66
N PRO A 365 16.52 4.59 -4.92
CA PRO A 365 16.60 6.02 -4.79
C PRO A 365 16.94 6.43 -3.35
N ARG A 366 17.64 7.55 -3.21
CA ARG A 366 18.04 8.06 -1.89
C ARG A 366 16.82 8.21 -0.98
N LEU A 367 16.80 7.47 0.10
CA LEU A 367 15.75 7.55 1.11
C LEU A 367 15.90 8.84 1.93
N ARG A 368 14.79 9.52 2.18
CA ARG A 368 14.77 10.61 3.17
C ARG A 368 14.64 10.00 4.57
N GLY A 369 15.10 10.71 5.61
CA GLY A 369 15.10 10.22 6.99
C GLY A 369 13.76 9.64 7.48
N TYR A 370 12.63 10.23 7.06
CA TYR A 370 11.29 9.73 7.41
C TYR A 370 10.85 8.48 6.63
N GLN A 371 11.60 8.06 5.61
CA GLN A 371 11.35 6.84 4.83
C GLN A 371 12.19 5.66 5.35
N LEU A 372 13.16 5.93 6.23
CA LEU A 372 13.94 4.87 6.84
C LEU A 372 13.06 4.00 7.73
N PRO A 373 13.27 2.67 7.75
CA PRO A 373 12.61 1.80 8.72
C PRO A 373 12.90 2.31 10.14
N ALA A 374 11.88 2.30 10.99
CA ALA A 374 12.14 2.52 12.41
C ALA A 374 13.13 1.45 12.89
N PRO A 375 14.17 1.79 13.68
CA PRO A 375 15.06 0.80 14.24
C PRO A 375 14.24 -0.26 14.97
N ALA A 376 14.60 -1.54 14.77
CA ALA A 376 13.89 -2.67 15.38
C ALA A 376 13.64 -2.39 16.86
N ALA A 377 12.44 -2.71 17.34
CA ALA A 377 11.98 -2.39 18.71
C ALA A 377 12.90 -2.92 19.83
N HIS A 378 13.85 -3.76 19.50
CA HIS A 378 14.83 -4.36 20.41
C HIS A 378 16.26 -3.82 20.26
N ALA A 379 16.52 -2.91 19.34
CA ALA A 379 17.80 -2.24 19.34
C ALA A 379 17.88 -1.39 20.62
N PRO A 380 18.82 -1.68 21.55
CA PRO A 380 18.94 -0.88 22.75
C PRO A 380 19.21 0.57 22.31
N ARG A 381 18.34 1.50 22.74
CA ARG A 381 18.58 2.93 22.58
C ARG A 381 19.86 3.27 23.35
N ARG A 382 20.99 3.21 22.70
CA ARG A 382 22.16 3.89 23.23
C ARG A 382 21.90 5.37 23.10
N ALA A 383 21.57 6.01 24.21
CA ALA A 383 21.68 7.48 24.30
C ALA A 383 23.11 7.83 23.82
N PRO A 384 23.27 8.74 22.84
CA PRO A 384 24.62 9.16 22.47
C PRO A 384 25.31 9.63 23.77
N LYS A 385 26.43 9.00 24.09
CA LYS A 385 27.23 9.47 25.21
C LYS A 385 27.66 10.89 24.89
N VAL A 386 27.20 11.86 25.66
CA VAL A 386 27.46 13.30 25.44
C VAL A 386 28.95 13.61 25.36
N TYR A 387 29.82 12.68 25.76
CA TYR A 387 31.29 12.77 25.76
C TYR A 387 31.95 11.55 25.11
N GLY A 388 31.29 10.85 24.17
CA GLY A 388 31.95 9.82 23.35
C GLY A 388 32.91 10.46 22.37
N ARG A 389 34.09 9.86 22.14
CA ARG A 389 35.01 10.30 21.07
C ARG A 389 34.28 10.33 19.73
N LEU A 390 34.56 11.33 18.91
CA LEU A 390 33.95 11.51 17.58
C LEU A 390 34.03 10.25 16.71
N GLU A 391 35.13 9.49 16.87
CA GLU A 391 35.37 8.20 16.19
C GLU A 391 34.35 7.11 16.55
N GLU A 392 33.88 7.03 17.81
CA GLU A 392 32.83 6.06 18.21
C GLU A 392 31.46 6.42 17.67
N VAL A 393 31.19 7.71 17.45
CA VAL A 393 29.92 8.20 16.85
C VAL A 393 29.92 7.92 15.34
N MET A 394 31.07 8.06 14.67
CA MET A 394 31.21 7.81 13.24
C MET A 394 31.07 6.34 12.89
N VAL A 395 31.63 5.41 13.70
CA VAL A 395 31.49 3.96 13.48
C VAL A 395 30.05 3.47 13.69
N SER A 396 29.28 4.11 14.56
CA SER A 396 27.86 3.74 14.77
C SER A 396 26.91 4.35 13.74
N SER A 397 27.34 5.36 13.00
CA SER A 397 26.58 6.02 11.93
C SER A 397 26.95 5.53 10.52
N SER A 398 27.97 4.69 10.39
CA SER A 398 28.50 4.19 9.10
C SER A 398 27.54 3.32 8.30
N ALA A 399 26.39 2.93 8.85
CA ALA A 399 25.35 2.22 8.12
C ALA A 399 24.43 3.13 7.27
N VAL A 400 24.56 4.46 7.32
CA VAL A 400 23.56 5.39 6.71
C VAL A 400 24.18 6.63 6.07
N THR A 401 25.48 6.82 6.13
CA THR A 401 26.12 7.94 5.42
C THR A 401 26.65 7.47 4.05
N PRO A 402 26.45 8.26 2.97
CA PRO A 402 27.18 7.96 1.73
C PRO A 402 28.67 8.02 2.03
N ASP A 403 29.38 6.94 1.65
CA ASP A 403 30.82 6.75 1.76
C ASP A 403 31.60 7.81 0.97
N THR A 404 31.64 9.01 1.45
CA THR A 404 32.65 9.97 1.07
C THR A 404 33.07 10.69 2.33
N ASP A 405 34.19 10.25 2.88
CA ASP A 405 34.94 11.05 3.84
C ASP A 405 35.42 12.36 3.18
N ALA A 406 35.90 13.30 3.97
CA ALA A 406 36.33 14.59 3.47
C ALA A 406 37.49 14.46 2.45
N SER A 407 38.31 13.39 2.55
CA SER A 407 39.42 13.12 1.63
C SER A 407 38.94 12.70 0.23
N GLY A 408 37.84 11.92 0.15
CA GLY A 408 37.23 11.58 -1.15
C GLY A 408 36.62 12.80 -1.86
N LEU A 409 36.14 13.79 -1.12
CA LEU A 409 35.62 15.04 -1.69
C LEU A 409 36.75 15.93 -2.21
N GLU A 410 37.94 15.94 -1.56
CA GLU A 410 39.11 16.65 -2.01
C GLU A 410 39.69 16.06 -3.30
N GLU A 411 39.74 14.72 -3.44
CA GLU A 411 40.19 14.02 -4.66
C GLU A 411 39.30 14.31 -5.87
N HIS A 412 37.98 14.56 -5.63
CA HIS A 412 37.03 14.89 -6.69
C HIS A 412 36.87 16.40 -6.93
N GLY A 413 37.67 17.25 -6.32
CA GLY A 413 37.72 18.70 -6.58
C GLY A 413 36.55 19.51 -6.00
N PHE A 414 35.82 18.97 -5.03
CA PHE A 414 34.70 19.67 -4.40
C PHE A 414 35.05 20.50 -3.16
N ALA A 415 36.28 20.40 -2.67
CA ALA A 415 36.81 21.26 -1.62
C ALA A 415 38.29 21.52 -1.86
N GLN A 416 38.73 22.78 -1.79
CA GLN A 416 40.12 23.14 -1.68
C GLN A 416 40.44 23.49 -0.24
N LYS A 417 41.52 22.92 0.28
CA LYS A 417 42.07 23.39 1.58
C LYS A 417 42.45 24.86 1.48
N ALA A 418 41.89 25.67 2.38
CA ALA A 418 42.34 27.04 2.58
C ALA A 418 43.71 27.07 3.25
#